data_7eefeffaa215b78424fb824090c8c15d
#
_entry.id   7eefeffaa215b78424fb824090c8c15d
#
_cell.length_a   1.000
_cell.length_b   1.000
_cell.length_c   1.000
_cell.angle_alpha   90.00
_cell.angle_beta   90.00
_cell.angle_gamma   90.00
#
_symmetry.space_group_name_H-M   'P 1'
#
loop_
_entity.id
_entity.type
_entity.pdbx_description
1 polymer ?
#
loop_
_entity_poly.entity_id
_entity_poly.type
_entity_poly.pdbx_seq_one_letter_code
_entity_poly.pdbx_strand_id
1 'polypeptide(L)'
;MTRHVTLREFLLAIEGAALGRHLLEDDESAAARVAEVRRIMSDEEAATYGASLDVPELDVRTGYSSWSTSYDAPGNPLICVEEPAVRTVLDEIAPGRALDAACGTGRQAAYLAARGHQVLGSDLTRDMLRRALANGAAMVAESDLRALPFPPSQFDLVVCSLALMHLEDLGPPIAELARVVRPGGRVVLSDMHPSSTVGGGQAFFQAADGRVAFVRQYLHLHGDYLAAFAASGLDVRRCVEPRIGAEALATQRLANAFVPDATAAALLGAPGALVWDLARR
;
A
#
# COMPACT_ATOMS: atom_id res chain seq x y z
N MET A 1 -5.68 -6.69 18.64
CA MET A 1 -6.38 -5.59 19.38
C MET A 1 -7.61 -5.22 18.59
N THR A 2 -8.76 -4.88 19.21
CA THR A 2 -9.96 -4.42 18.48
C THR A 2 -10.12 -2.92 18.68
N ARG A 3 -10.34 -2.19 17.59
CA ARG A 3 -10.67 -0.76 17.62
C ARG A 3 -12.18 -0.60 17.46
N HIS A 4 -12.74 0.38 18.13
CA HIS A 4 -14.13 0.79 17.96
C HIS A 4 -14.11 2.09 17.20
N VAL A 5 -14.72 2.10 16.01
CA VAL A 5 -14.74 3.26 15.11
C VAL A 5 -16.20 3.53 14.72
N THR A 6 -16.62 4.77 14.82
CA THR A 6 -17.92 5.21 14.31
C THR A 6 -17.80 5.82 12.92
N LEU A 7 -18.88 5.79 12.17
CA LEU A 7 -18.94 6.51 10.89
C LEU A 7 -18.66 8.02 11.09
N ARG A 8 -19.15 8.58 12.21
CA ARG A 8 -18.91 9.97 12.60
C ARG A 8 -17.41 10.30 12.67
N GLU A 9 -16.63 9.49 13.41
CA GLU A 9 -15.19 9.69 13.55
C GLU A 9 -14.46 9.60 12.21
N PHE A 10 -14.88 8.66 11.36
CA PHE A 10 -14.33 8.51 10.03
C PHE A 10 -14.60 9.76 9.14
N LEU A 11 -15.84 10.27 9.13
CA LEU A 11 -16.21 11.45 8.36
C LEU A 11 -15.51 12.72 8.88
N LEU A 12 -15.39 12.88 10.20
CA LEU A 12 -14.66 14.00 10.81
C LEU A 12 -13.18 13.99 10.47
N ALA A 13 -12.56 12.81 10.37
CA ALA A 13 -11.16 12.71 9.96
C ALA A 13 -10.97 13.21 8.51
N ILE A 14 -11.88 12.90 7.59
CA ILE A 14 -11.82 13.36 6.20
C ILE A 14 -12.05 14.88 6.12
N GLU A 15 -13.08 15.39 6.80
CA GLU A 15 -13.36 16.84 6.84
C GLU A 15 -12.20 17.62 7.45
N GLY A 16 -11.59 17.09 8.53
CA GLY A 16 -10.41 17.69 9.15
C GLY A 16 -9.21 17.72 8.23
N ALA A 17 -8.96 16.66 7.46
CA ALA A 17 -7.88 16.61 6.48
C ALA A 17 -8.11 17.60 5.34
N ALA A 18 -9.35 17.69 4.83
CA ALA A 18 -9.75 18.65 3.80
C ALA A 18 -9.60 20.10 4.28
N LEU A 19 -10.09 20.38 5.49
CA LEU A 19 -9.95 21.71 6.10
C LEU A 19 -8.49 22.08 6.29
N GLY A 20 -7.67 21.21 6.87
CA GLY A 20 -6.26 21.48 7.13
C GLY A 20 -5.45 21.73 5.85
N ARG A 21 -5.82 21.07 4.76
CA ARG A 21 -5.13 21.20 3.47
C ARG A 21 -5.40 22.53 2.77
N HIS A 22 -6.61 23.08 2.92
CA HIS A 22 -7.05 24.28 2.20
C HIS A 22 -7.34 25.47 3.10
N LEU A 23 -6.96 25.41 4.38
CA LEU A 23 -7.32 26.40 5.39
C LEU A 23 -6.90 27.84 5.04
N LEU A 24 -5.76 28.00 4.35
CA LEU A 24 -5.22 29.30 3.99
C LEU A 24 -5.33 29.62 2.49
N GLU A 25 -6.00 28.75 1.72
CA GLU A 25 -6.11 28.91 0.27
C GLU A 25 -7.45 29.55 -0.13
N ASP A 26 -8.54 29.22 0.58
CA ASP A 26 -9.90 29.63 0.22
C ASP A 26 -10.83 29.65 1.44
N ASP A 27 -11.25 30.86 1.83
CA ASP A 27 -12.13 31.09 2.97
C ASP A 27 -13.52 30.44 2.80
N GLU A 28 -14.06 30.37 1.57
CA GLU A 28 -15.36 29.77 1.29
C GLU A 28 -15.31 28.25 1.50
N SER A 29 -14.28 27.60 0.97
CA SER A 29 -14.04 26.17 1.17
C SER A 29 -13.82 25.84 2.63
N ALA A 30 -13.06 26.64 3.37
CA ALA A 30 -12.84 26.46 4.80
C ALA A 30 -14.16 26.58 5.60
N ALA A 31 -14.97 27.58 5.30
CA ALA A 31 -16.29 27.77 5.92
C ALA A 31 -17.24 26.61 5.63
N ALA A 32 -17.25 26.10 4.40
CA ALA A 32 -18.05 24.93 4.01
C ALA A 32 -17.65 23.68 4.82
N ARG A 33 -16.34 23.41 4.99
CA ARG A 33 -15.85 22.27 5.81
C ARG A 33 -16.26 22.44 7.27
N VAL A 34 -16.17 23.63 7.85
CA VAL A 34 -16.61 23.89 9.23
C VAL A 34 -18.13 23.70 9.37
N ALA A 35 -18.93 24.11 8.38
CA ALA A 35 -20.38 23.89 8.39
C ALA A 35 -20.72 22.40 8.36
N GLU A 36 -20.00 21.61 7.54
CA GLU A 36 -20.21 20.18 7.41
C GLU A 36 -19.79 19.43 8.69
N VAL A 37 -18.69 19.81 9.34
CA VAL A 37 -18.30 19.29 10.66
C VAL A 37 -19.41 19.53 11.69
N ARG A 38 -20.02 20.73 11.71
CA ARG A 38 -21.14 21.02 12.62
C ARG A 38 -22.36 20.15 12.32
N ARG A 39 -22.68 19.91 11.05
CA ARG A 39 -23.76 19.02 10.64
C ARG A 39 -23.51 17.59 11.10
N ILE A 40 -22.32 17.03 10.87
CA ILE A 40 -21.93 15.68 11.29
C ILE A 40 -22.00 15.53 12.80
N MET A 41 -21.72 16.60 13.56
CA MET A 41 -21.76 16.61 15.03
C MET A 41 -23.16 16.86 15.60
N SER A 42 -24.17 17.20 14.78
CA SER A 42 -25.51 17.48 15.27
C SER A 42 -26.20 16.24 15.85
N ASP A 43 -27.11 16.44 16.78
CA ASP A 43 -27.89 15.36 17.38
C ASP A 43 -28.86 14.70 16.38
N GLU A 44 -29.28 15.42 15.33
CA GLU A 44 -30.11 14.90 14.26
C GLU A 44 -29.45 13.76 13.50
N GLU A 45 -28.12 13.79 13.39
CA GLU A 45 -27.32 12.77 12.72
C GLU A 45 -26.77 11.69 13.67
N ALA A 46 -27.08 11.78 14.97
CA ALA A 46 -26.53 10.88 15.98
C ALA A 46 -26.88 9.41 15.72
N ALA A 47 -28.10 9.13 15.26
CA ALA A 47 -28.56 7.78 14.96
C ALA A 47 -27.86 7.19 13.72
N THR A 48 -27.59 8.02 12.71
CA THR A 48 -26.98 7.59 11.43
C THR A 48 -25.48 7.36 11.59
N TYR A 49 -24.78 8.27 12.28
CA TYR A 49 -23.31 8.28 12.32
C TYR A 49 -22.72 7.72 13.60
N GLY A 50 -23.54 7.49 14.63
CA GLY A 50 -23.11 7.04 15.95
C GLY A 50 -22.92 5.53 16.09
N ALA A 51 -23.35 4.73 15.12
CA ALA A 51 -23.17 3.28 15.16
C ALA A 51 -21.67 2.94 15.17
N SER A 52 -21.25 2.15 16.17
CA SER A 52 -19.86 1.70 16.31
C SER A 52 -19.63 0.43 15.51
N LEU A 53 -18.52 0.38 14.80
CA LEU A 53 -18.01 -0.78 14.12
C LEU A 53 -16.77 -1.31 14.85
N ASP A 54 -16.77 -2.60 15.17
CA ASP A 54 -15.60 -3.27 15.72
C ASP A 54 -14.65 -3.65 14.57
N VAL A 55 -13.45 -3.09 14.62
CA VAL A 55 -12.42 -3.31 13.60
C VAL A 55 -11.21 -3.99 14.25
N PRO A 56 -11.12 -5.33 14.17
CA PRO A 56 -9.98 -6.05 14.73
C PRO A 56 -8.71 -5.79 13.92
N GLU A 57 -7.61 -5.64 14.66
CA GLU A 57 -6.26 -5.70 14.11
C GLU A 57 -5.84 -7.16 13.96
N LEU A 58 -5.48 -7.56 12.76
CA LEU A 58 -4.97 -8.88 12.46
C LEU A 58 -3.46 -8.81 12.18
N ASP A 59 -2.75 -9.87 12.52
CA ASP A 59 -1.36 -10.02 12.06
C ASP A 59 -1.31 -10.20 10.53
N VAL A 60 -0.14 -9.96 9.95
CA VAL A 60 0.05 -9.98 8.49
C VAL A 60 -0.42 -11.30 7.87
N ARG A 61 -0.03 -12.45 8.45
CA ARG A 61 -0.37 -13.78 7.91
C ARG A 61 -1.89 -14.01 7.93
N THR A 62 -2.52 -13.78 9.07
CA THR A 62 -3.97 -13.97 9.25
C THR A 62 -4.77 -12.97 8.41
N GLY A 63 -4.36 -11.71 8.39
CA GLY A 63 -5.03 -10.66 7.64
C GLY A 63 -5.02 -10.91 6.15
N TYR A 64 -3.85 -11.16 5.57
CA TYR A 64 -3.72 -11.43 4.13
C TYR A 64 -4.30 -12.78 3.71
N SER A 65 -4.29 -13.81 4.58
CA SER A 65 -5.02 -15.04 4.33
C SER A 65 -6.52 -14.78 4.16
N SER A 66 -7.12 -14.04 5.10
CA SER A 66 -8.53 -13.67 5.04
C SER A 66 -8.85 -12.74 3.85
N TRP A 67 -7.95 -11.83 3.50
CA TRP A 67 -8.12 -10.88 2.39
C TRP A 67 -7.92 -11.51 1.01
N SER A 68 -7.21 -12.61 0.91
CA SER A 68 -6.79 -13.24 -0.35
C SER A 68 -7.93 -13.45 -1.35
N THR A 69 -9.16 -13.68 -0.89
CA THR A 69 -10.32 -13.91 -1.76
C THR A 69 -10.85 -12.67 -2.46
N SER A 70 -10.63 -11.49 -1.89
CA SER A 70 -11.13 -10.19 -2.39
C SER A 70 -10.02 -9.19 -2.70
N TYR A 71 -8.74 -9.56 -2.53
CA TYR A 71 -7.60 -8.66 -2.69
C TYR A 71 -7.54 -8.02 -4.08
N ASP A 72 -7.81 -8.80 -5.12
CA ASP A 72 -7.81 -8.34 -6.52
C ASP A 72 -9.15 -7.73 -6.98
N ALA A 73 -10.11 -7.60 -6.06
CA ALA A 73 -11.39 -6.97 -6.39
C ALA A 73 -11.16 -5.52 -6.84
N PRO A 74 -11.85 -5.05 -7.92
CA PRO A 74 -11.69 -3.69 -8.40
C PRO A 74 -11.98 -2.65 -7.31
N GLY A 75 -11.14 -1.63 -7.23
CA GLY A 75 -11.37 -0.48 -6.34
C GLY A 75 -10.47 -0.42 -5.11
N ASN A 76 -9.30 -1.10 -5.12
CA ASN A 76 -8.26 -0.81 -4.15
C ASN A 76 -7.56 0.51 -4.53
N PRO A 77 -7.76 1.60 -3.75
CA PRO A 77 -7.24 2.93 -4.13
C PRO A 77 -5.72 2.99 -4.19
N LEU A 78 -5.04 2.22 -3.34
CA LEU A 78 -3.58 2.22 -3.29
C LEU A 78 -2.99 1.53 -4.53
N ILE A 79 -3.57 0.42 -4.95
CA ILE A 79 -3.16 -0.28 -6.18
C ILE A 79 -3.38 0.61 -7.41
N CYS A 80 -4.50 1.33 -7.51
CA CYS A 80 -4.78 2.25 -8.61
C CYS A 80 -3.69 3.33 -8.77
N VAL A 81 -3.09 3.77 -7.68
CA VAL A 81 -2.03 4.80 -7.69
C VAL A 81 -0.64 4.18 -7.90
N GLU A 82 -0.37 3.08 -7.21
CA GLU A 82 0.96 2.45 -7.15
C GLU A 82 1.31 1.72 -8.45
N GLU A 83 0.41 0.89 -8.94
CA GLU A 83 0.69 -0.07 -10.01
C GLU A 83 1.18 0.58 -11.32
N PRO A 84 0.58 1.66 -11.83
CA PRO A 84 1.09 2.33 -13.04
C PRO A 84 2.50 2.87 -12.87
N ALA A 85 2.84 3.41 -11.69
CA ALA A 85 4.15 3.95 -11.40
C ALA A 85 5.22 2.86 -11.30
N VAL A 86 4.93 1.76 -10.61
CA VAL A 86 5.81 0.59 -10.54
C VAL A 86 6.05 0.02 -11.94
N ARG A 87 5.00 -0.20 -12.72
CA ARG A 87 5.10 -0.74 -14.09
C ARG A 87 5.91 0.13 -15.01
N THR A 88 5.81 1.46 -14.91
CA THR A 88 6.66 2.39 -15.67
C THR A 88 8.15 2.17 -15.38
N VAL A 89 8.52 1.90 -14.12
CA VAL A 89 9.89 1.58 -13.75
C VAL A 89 10.31 0.21 -14.29
N LEU A 90 9.43 -0.79 -14.18
CA LEU A 90 9.71 -2.16 -14.61
C LEU A 90 9.88 -2.27 -16.13
N ASP A 91 9.17 -1.45 -16.91
CA ASP A 91 9.26 -1.42 -18.38
C ASP A 91 10.64 -0.98 -18.90
N GLU A 92 11.41 -0.28 -18.07
CA GLU A 92 12.78 0.13 -18.40
C GLU A 92 13.84 -0.96 -18.12
N ILE A 93 13.43 -2.10 -17.53
CA ILE A 93 14.35 -3.15 -17.08
C ILE A 93 14.33 -4.32 -18.08
N ALA A 94 15.48 -4.65 -18.62
CA ALA A 94 15.61 -5.77 -19.56
C ALA A 94 15.21 -7.11 -18.90
N PRO A 95 14.58 -8.02 -19.67
CA PRO A 95 14.22 -9.35 -19.17
C PRO A 95 15.42 -10.11 -18.56
N GLY A 96 15.17 -10.79 -17.45
CA GLY A 96 16.16 -11.56 -16.72
C GLY A 96 15.49 -12.41 -15.64
N ARG A 97 16.27 -12.91 -14.68
CA ARG A 97 15.74 -13.65 -13.51
C ARG A 97 15.19 -12.66 -12.49
N ALA A 98 13.90 -12.72 -12.21
CA ALA A 98 13.23 -11.81 -11.31
C ALA A 98 12.65 -12.52 -10.08
N LEU A 99 12.73 -11.88 -8.91
CA LEU A 99 12.00 -12.23 -7.71
C LEU A 99 10.90 -11.19 -7.48
N ASP A 100 9.66 -11.65 -7.36
CA ASP A 100 8.55 -10.87 -6.80
C ASP A 100 8.43 -11.26 -5.32
N ALA A 101 9.05 -10.48 -4.45
CA ALA A 101 9.13 -10.72 -3.02
C ALA A 101 7.91 -10.11 -2.32
N ALA A 102 7.21 -10.90 -1.49
CA ALA A 102 5.85 -10.63 -1.02
C ALA A 102 4.87 -10.44 -2.19
N CYS A 103 4.85 -11.42 -3.09
CA CYS A 103 4.13 -11.33 -4.36
C CYS A 103 2.60 -11.26 -4.23
N GLY A 104 2.04 -11.55 -3.05
CA GLY A 104 0.60 -11.60 -2.83
C GLY A 104 -0.07 -12.52 -3.83
N THR A 105 -1.04 -11.99 -4.57
CA THR A 105 -1.79 -12.69 -5.62
C THR A 105 -1.04 -12.82 -6.95
N GLY A 106 0.24 -12.40 -7.02
CA GLY A 106 1.08 -12.54 -8.22
C GLY A 106 0.92 -11.42 -9.25
N ARG A 107 0.41 -10.28 -8.88
CA ARG A 107 0.13 -9.12 -9.74
C ARG A 107 1.37 -8.67 -10.53
N GLN A 108 2.50 -8.47 -9.82
CA GLN A 108 3.76 -8.08 -10.46
C GLN A 108 4.45 -9.28 -11.12
N ALA A 109 4.33 -10.48 -10.54
CA ALA A 109 4.88 -11.71 -11.14
C ALA A 109 4.30 -11.95 -12.55
N ALA A 110 2.98 -11.85 -12.70
CA ALA A 110 2.31 -12.01 -14.00
C ALA A 110 2.73 -10.91 -14.99
N TYR A 111 2.83 -9.67 -14.51
CA TYR A 111 3.28 -8.53 -15.33
C TYR A 111 4.69 -8.72 -15.87
N LEU A 112 5.62 -9.12 -15.03
CA LEU A 112 7.02 -9.38 -15.40
C LEU A 112 7.14 -10.59 -16.35
N ALA A 113 6.41 -11.68 -16.08
CA ALA A 113 6.38 -12.87 -16.94
C ALA A 113 5.93 -12.53 -18.38
N ALA A 114 4.89 -11.69 -18.50
CA ALA A 114 4.40 -11.22 -19.81
C ALA A 114 5.45 -10.38 -20.57
N ARG A 115 6.47 -9.85 -19.88
CA ARG A 115 7.61 -9.12 -20.45
C ARG A 115 8.86 -9.97 -20.68
N GLY A 116 8.76 -11.28 -20.49
CA GLY A 116 9.82 -12.23 -20.75
C GLY A 116 10.81 -12.45 -19.61
N HIS A 117 10.52 -11.94 -18.40
CA HIS A 117 11.30 -12.30 -17.22
C HIS A 117 11.03 -13.74 -16.78
N GLN A 118 12.04 -14.40 -16.22
CA GLN A 118 11.90 -15.67 -15.50
C GLN A 118 11.58 -15.34 -14.05
N VAL A 119 10.30 -15.41 -13.67
CA VAL A 119 9.81 -14.90 -12.38
C VAL A 119 9.60 -16.02 -11.38
N LEU A 120 10.11 -15.82 -10.16
CA LEU A 120 9.75 -16.55 -8.97
C LEU A 120 9.00 -15.58 -8.04
N GLY A 121 7.79 -15.98 -7.60
CA GLY A 121 7.04 -15.26 -6.57
C GLY A 121 7.35 -15.83 -5.19
N SER A 122 7.39 -14.99 -4.16
CA SER A 122 7.46 -15.49 -2.79
C SER A 122 6.56 -14.66 -1.87
N ASP A 123 5.90 -15.33 -0.92
CA ASP A 123 4.99 -14.67 0.02
C ASP A 123 4.97 -15.42 1.36
N LEU A 124 4.63 -14.71 2.43
CA LEU A 124 4.47 -15.27 3.77
C LEU A 124 3.20 -16.15 3.87
N THR A 125 2.21 -15.91 3.02
CA THR A 125 0.84 -16.40 3.15
C THR A 125 0.52 -17.42 2.05
N ARG A 126 0.24 -18.67 2.44
CA ARG A 126 -0.08 -19.75 1.49
C ARG A 126 -1.32 -19.49 0.63
N ASP A 127 -2.31 -18.78 1.20
CA ASP A 127 -3.53 -18.46 0.46
C ASP A 127 -3.25 -17.46 -0.66
N MET A 128 -2.35 -16.48 -0.42
CA MET A 128 -1.84 -15.59 -1.46
C MET A 128 -1.08 -16.37 -2.54
N LEU A 129 -0.19 -17.28 -2.17
CA LEU A 129 0.56 -18.11 -3.13
C LEU A 129 -0.36 -18.99 -4.00
N ARG A 130 -1.45 -19.55 -3.43
CA ARG A 130 -2.45 -20.28 -4.22
C ARG A 130 -3.12 -19.38 -5.27
N ARG A 131 -3.41 -18.11 -4.90
CA ARG A 131 -3.94 -17.11 -5.83
C ARG A 131 -2.92 -16.75 -6.90
N ALA A 132 -1.66 -16.53 -6.53
CA ALA A 132 -0.60 -16.25 -7.47
C ALA A 132 -0.47 -17.35 -8.55
N LEU A 133 -0.50 -18.62 -8.15
CA LEU A 133 -0.51 -19.76 -9.08
C LEU A 133 -1.75 -19.76 -9.98
N ALA A 134 -2.94 -19.49 -9.42
CA ALA A 134 -4.18 -19.41 -10.20
C ALA A 134 -4.16 -18.24 -11.20
N ASN A 135 -3.48 -17.14 -10.86
CA ASN A 135 -3.29 -15.97 -11.71
C ASN A 135 -2.11 -16.10 -12.70
N GLY A 136 -1.48 -17.28 -12.78
CA GLY A 136 -0.47 -17.59 -13.81
C GLY A 136 0.98 -17.45 -13.37
N ALA A 137 1.28 -17.26 -12.10
CA ALA A 137 2.66 -17.34 -11.60
C ALA A 137 3.20 -18.76 -11.82
N ALA A 138 4.35 -18.89 -12.51
CA ALA A 138 4.91 -20.18 -12.87
C ALA A 138 5.55 -20.91 -11.68
N MET A 139 6.14 -20.17 -10.75
CA MET A 139 6.83 -20.68 -9.56
C MET A 139 6.57 -19.80 -8.37
N VAL A 140 6.27 -20.39 -7.20
CA VAL A 140 6.11 -19.66 -5.95
C VAL A 140 6.80 -20.39 -4.80
N ALA A 141 7.21 -19.63 -3.77
CA ALA A 141 7.81 -20.13 -2.54
C ALA A 141 7.23 -19.44 -1.31
N GLU A 142 6.95 -20.17 -0.23
CA GLU A 142 6.61 -19.55 1.06
C GLU A 142 7.89 -18.96 1.68
N SER A 143 7.88 -17.67 2.03
CA SER A 143 9.04 -16.99 2.63
C SER A 143 8.65 -15.79 3.47
N ASP A 144 9.51 -15.47 4.43
CA ASP A 144 9.50 -14.21 5.16
C ASP A 144 10.52 -13.27 4.51
N LEU A 145 10.14 -12.00 4.29
CA LEU A 145 11.03 -10.98 3.73
C LEU A 145 12.31 -10.76 4.56
N ARG A 146 12.26 -11.09 5.85
CA ARG A 146 13.41 -10.95 6.78
C ARG A 146 14.42 -12.10 6.68
N ALA A 147 14.07 -13.19 5.95
CA ALA A 147 14.90 -14.36 5.77
C ALA A 147 14.50 -15.10 4.48
N LEU A 148 14.93 -14.59 3.34
CA LEU A 148 14.59 -15.15 2.02
C LEU A 148 15.37 -16.46 1.78
N PRO A 149 14.71 -17.57 1.38
CA PRO A 149 15.34 -18.87 1.22
C PRO A 149 16.10 -18.99 -0.12
N PHE A 150 16.71 -17.92 -0.58
CA PHE A 150 17.41 -17.87 -1.85
C PHE A 150 18.90 -17.57 -1.68
N PRO A 151 19.78 -18.14 -2.51
CA PRO A 151 21.19 -17.80 -2.52
C PRO A 151 21.45 -16.32 -2.79
N PRO A 152 22.59 -15.78 -2.31
CA PRO A 152 23.00 -14.43 -2.68
C PRO A 152 23.18 -14.29 -4.20
N SER A 153 22.90 -13.10 -4.72
CA SER A 153 23.15 -12.72 -6.12
C SER A 153 22.44 -13.61 -7.16
N GLN A 154 21.27 -14.14 -6.81
CA GLN A 154 20.50 -15.05 -7.65
C GLN A 154 19.68 -14.32 -8.74
N PHE A 155 19.23 -13.11 -8.48
CA PHE A 155 18.28 -12.39 -9.32
C PHE A 155 18.90 -11.16 -10.00
N ASP A 156 18.45 -10.85 -11.21
CA ASP A 156 18.77 -9.61 -11.94
C ASP A 156 17.88 -8.47 -11.44
N LEU A 157 16.65 -8.79 -11.07
CA LEU A 157 15.62 -7.88 -10.58
C LEU A 157 14.93 -8.46 -9.33
N VAL A 158 14.72 -7.62 -8.34
CA VAL A 158 13.86 -7.93 -7.18
C VAL A 158 12.77 -6.86 -7.11
N VAL A 159 11.51 -7.26 -7.03
CA VAL A 159 10.37 -6.37 -6.80
C VAL A 159 9.77 -6.70 -5.44
N CYS A 160 9.39 -5.68 -4.68
CA CYS A 160 8.64 -5.84 -3.44
C CYS A 160 7.61 -4.71 -3.36
N SER A 161 6.34 -5.05 -3.57
CA SER A 161 5.26 -4.08 -3.69
C SER A 161 4.31 -4.14 -2.49
N LEU A 162 4.12 -2.98 -1.82
CA LEU A 162 3.13 -2.76 -0.75
C LEU A 162 3.26 -3.75 0.43
N ALA A 163 4.50 -4.05 0.84
CA ALA A 163 4.75 -5.05 1.88
C ALA A 163 5.61 -4.55 3.04
N LEU A 164 6.62 -3.70 2.79
CA LEU A 164 7.55 -3.25 3.83
C LEU A 164 6.85 -2.41 4.90
N MET A 165 5.79 -1.70 4.55
CA MET A 165 4.95 -0.94 5.48
C MET A 165 4.34 -1.78 6.61
N HIS A 166 4.32 -3.12 6.49
CA HIS A 166 3.84 -4.03 7.54
C HIS A 166 4.94 -4.51 8.49
N LEU A 167 6.17 -4.09 8.27
CA LEU A 167 7.33 -4.43 9.11
C LEU A 167 7.78 -3.21 9.88
N GLU A 168 8.01 -3.36 11.18
CA GLU A 168 8.42 -2.24 12.05
C GLU A 168 9.85 -1.78 11.75
N ASP A 169 10.73 -2.72 11.38
CA ASP A 169 12.12 -2.47 11.04
C ASP A 169 12.37 -2.78 9.56
N LEU A 170 12.83 -1.79 8.81
CA LEU A 170 13.18 -1.90 7.39
C LEU A 170 14.54 -2.57 7.15
N GLY A 171 15.43 -2.58 8.12
CA GLY A 171 16.81 -3.06 7.96
C GLY A 171 16.89 -4.50 7.47
N PRO A 172 16.36 -5.49 8.21
CA PRO A 172 16.44 -6.91 7.84
C PRO A 172 15.84 -7.22 6.45
N PRO A 173 14.59 -6.79 6.11
CA PRO A 173 14.04 -7.12 4.81
C PRO A 173 14.80 -6.44 3.65
N ILE A 174 15.22 -5.19 3.78
CA ILE A 174 15.99 -4.50 2.73
C ILE A 174 17.36 -5.15 2.54
N ALA A 175 18.03 -5.59 3.62
CA ALA A 175 19.28 -6.34 3.53
C ALA A 175 19.12 -7.68 2.77
N GLU A 176 18.00 -8.39 2.99
CA GLU A 176 17.71 -9.64 2.27
C GLU A 176 17.41 -9.40 0.79
N LEU A 177 16.61 -8.38 0.46
CA LEU A 177 16.36 -7.98 -0.94
C LEU A 177 17.68 -7.62 -1.65
N ALA A 178 18.55 -6.85 -0.98
CA ALA A 178 19.87 -6.52 -1.48
C ALA A 178 20.78 -7.75 -1.62
N ARG A 179 20.72 -8.70 -0.69
CA ARG A 179 21.54 -9.91 -0.70
C ARG A 179 21.23 -10.80 -1.91
N VAL A 180 19.94 -10.97 -2.24
CA VAL A 180 19.51 -11.92 -3.28
C VAL A 180 19.60 -11.33 -4.70
N VAL A 181 19.58 -10.01 -4.87
CA VAL A 181 19.86 -9.38 -6.17
C VAL A 181 21.36 -9.39 -6.43
N ARG A 182 21.80 -9.57 -7.67
CA ARG A 182 23.24 -9.54 -8.03
C ARG A 182 23.81 -8.12 -8.01
N PRO A 183 25.14 -7.94 -7.89
CA PRO A 183 25.77 -6.64 -8.14
C PRO A 183 25.38 -6.08 -9.52
N GLY A 184 25.05 -4.80 -9.58
CA GLY A 184 24.50 -4.13 -10.76
C GLY A 184 23.06 -4.50 -11.10
N GLY A 185 22.42 -5.39 -10.36
CA GLY A 185 20.99 -5.70 -10.49
C GLY A 185 20.10 -4.60 -9.89
N ARG A 186 18.79 -4.73 -10.10
CA ARG A 186 17.80 -3.71 -9.72
C ARG A 186 16.88 -4.20 -8.59
N VAL A 187 16.52 -3.28 -7.71
CA VAL A 187 15.47 -3.50 -6.72
C VAL A 187 14.42 -2.40 -6.89
N VAL A 188 13.16 -2.80 -7.09
CA VAL A 188 12.01 -1.89 -7.18
C VAL A 188 11.10 -2.14 -5.99
N LEU A 189 10.91 -1.11 -5.18
CA LEU A 189 10.08 -1.18 -3.98
C LEU A 189 8.92 -0.20 -4.10
N SER A 190 7.76 -0.58 -3.55
CA SER A 190 6.67 0.36 -3.36
C SER A 190 5.98 0.16 -2.02
N ASP A 191 5.53 1.27 -1.44
CA ASP A 191 4.74 1.30 -0.21
C ASP A 191 3.71 2.43 -0.24
N MET A 192 2.81 2.45 0.75
CA MET A 192 1.94 3.60 0.97
C MET A 192 2.79 4.83 1.29
N HIS A 193 2.41 5.97 0.75
CA HIS A 193 3.12 7.21 1.05
C HIS A 193 3.02 7.57 2.55
N PRO A 194 4.12 8.04 3.20
CA PRO A 194 4.14 8.37 4.63
C PRO A 194 3.04 9.34 5.07
N SER A 195 2.65 10.30 4.22
CA SER A 195 1.57 11.24 4.53
C SER A 195 0.23 10.56 4.76
N SER A 196 -0.05 9.46 4.06
CA SER A 196 -1.28 8.68 4.26
C SER A 196 -1.26 7.97 5.61
N THR A 197 -0.11 7.41 6.02
CA THR A 197 0.05 6.77 7.33
C THR A 197 -0.05 7.78 8.47
N VAL A 198 0.54 8.98 8.32
CA VAL A 198 0.37 10.09 9.27
C VAL A 198 -1.09 10.51 9.38
N GLY A 199 -1.83 10.49 8.28
CA GLY A 199 -3.28 10.74 8.24
C GLY A 199 -4.15 9.58 8.80
N GLY A 200 -3.55 8.55 9.40
CA GLY A 200 -4.27 7.41 9.98
C GLY A 200 -4.57 6.28 8.99
N GLY A 201 -3.98 6.32 7.78
CA GLY A 201 -4.10 5.24 6.79
C GLY A 201 -3.62 3.91 7.34
N GLN A 202 -4.42 2.86 7.14
CA GLN A 202 -4.10 1.47 7.47
C GLN A 202 -4.59 0.56 6.34
N ALA A 203 -4.11 -0.68 6.31
CA ALA A 203 -4.57 -1.67 5.35
C ALA A 203 -5.93 -2.25 5.79
N PHE A 204 -7.00 -1.47 5.58
CA PHE A 204 -8.36 -1.90 5.84
C PHE A 204 -8.88 -2.80 4.72
N PHE A 205 -9.61 -3.85 5.11
CA PHE A 205 -10.25 -4.75 4.16
C PHE A 205 -11.52 -5.37 4.75
N GLN A 206 -12.37 -5.90 3.86
CA GLN A 206 -13.49 -6.73 4.27
C GLN A 206 -13.04 -8.18 4.28
N ALA A 207 -13.10 -8.82 5.44
CA ALA A 207 -12.80 -10.24 5.61
C ALA A 207 -13.87 -11.12 4.94
N ALA A 208 -13.57 -12.40 4.74
CA ALA A 208 -14.48 -13.35 4.10
C ALA A 208 -15.84 -13.51 4.83
N ASP A 209 -15.89 -13.22 6.12
CA ASP A 209 -17.11 -13.22 6.93
C ASP A 209 -17.88 -11.88 6.87
N GLY A 210 -17.45 -10.95 6.03
CA GLY A 210 -18.08 -9.63 5.83
C GLY A 210 -17.67 -8.57 6.84
N ARG A 211 -16.92 -8.90 7.89
CA ARG A 211 -16.43 -7.93 8.87
C ARG A 211 -15.29 -7.10 8.30
N VAL A 212 -15.23 -5.84 8.68
CA VAL A 212 -14.06 -4.98 8.40
C VAL A 212 -12.96 -5.32 9.38
N ALA A 213 -11.74 -5.48 8.90
CA ALA A 213 -10.54 -5.67 9.69
C ALA A 213 -9.39 -4.84 9.11
N PHE A 214 -8.27 -4.76 9.82
CA PHE A 214 -7.08 -4.12 9.26
C PHE A 214 -5.81 -4.88 9.64
N VAL A 215 -4.79 -4.72 8.80
CA VAL A 215 -3.41 -5.07 9.10
C VAL A 215 -2.64 -3.79 9.37
N ARG A 216 -1.90 -3.76 10.48
CA ARG A 216 -1.12 -2.60 10.89
C ARG A 216 -0.13 -2.18 9.81
N GLN A 217 -0.03 -0.88 9.60
CA GLN A 217 1.03 -0.23 8.84
C GLN A 217 1.88 0.61 9.78
N TYR A 218 3.18 0.51 9.62
CA TYR A 218 4.16 1.32 10.34
C TYR A 218 4.52 2.55 9.51
N LEU A 219 4.76 3.66 10.20
CA LEU A 219 5.21 4.88 9.55
C LEU A 219 6.71 4.79 9.28
N HIS A 220 7.07 4.78 8.01
CA HIS A 220 8.45 4.91 7.54
C HIS A 220 8.60 6.18 6.74
N LEU A 221 9.49 7.07 7.19
CA LEU A 221 9.81 8.27 6.45
C LEU A 221 10.85 7.98 5.36
N HIS A 222 11.00 8.88 4.40
CA HIS A 222 12.04 8.76 3.36
C HIS A 222 13.43 8.53 3.95
N GLY A 223 13.73 9.18 5.11
CA GLY A 223 15.01 9.02 5.81
C GLY A 223 15.26 7.58 6.28
N ASP A 224 14.22 6.88 6.73
CA ASP A 224 14.32 5.49 7.21
C ASP A 224 14.68 4.54 6.05
N TYR A 225 14.01 4.72 4.89
CA TYR A 225 14.35 3.99 3.67
C TYR A 225 15.79 4.28 3.21
N LEU A 226 16.17 5.55 3.13
CA LEU A 226 17.51 5.96 2.69
C LEU A 226 18.61 5.39 3.59
N ALA A 227 18.39 5.37 4.91
CA ALA A 227 19.32 4.77 5.86
C ALA A 227 19.46 3.26 5.63
N ALA A 228 18.34 2.54 5.46
CA ALA A 228 18.33 1.10 5.19
C ALA A 228 18.98 0.75 3.84
N PHE A 229 18.74 1.56 2.79
CA PHE A 229 19.38 1.38 1.48
C PHE A 229 20.89 1.56 1.57
N ALA A 230 21.35 2.63 2.21
CA ALA A 230 22.78 2.91 2.38
C ALA A 230 23.49 1.77 3.14
N ALA A 231 22.89 1.28 4.23
CA ALA A 231 23.40 0.15 5.03
C ALA A 231 23.47 -1.16 4.23
N SER A 232 22.57 -1.34 3.24
CA SER A 232 22.47 -2.56 2.43
C SER A 232 23.19 -2.50 1.09
N GLY A 233 23.93 -1.41 0.80
CA GLY A 233 24.67 -1.26 -0.46
C GLY A 233 23.76 -1.06 -1.67
N LEU A 234 22.62 -0.41 -1.49
CA LEU A 234 21.69 -0.01 -2.54
C LEU A 234 21.82 1.48 -2.82
N ASP A 235 22.01 1.84 -4.09
CA ASP A 235 22.04 3.23 -4.55
C ASP A 235 20.68 3.61 -5.12
N VAL A 236 20.15 4.76 -4.72
CA VAL A 236 18.88 5.30 -5.23
C VAL A 236 19.11 5.84 -6.65
N ARG A 237 18.37 5.29 -7.60
CA ARG A 237 18.31 5.79 -8.98
C ARG A 237 17.17 6.79 -9.15
N ARG A 238 16.02 6.48 -8.54
CA ARG A 238 14.80 7.29 -8.64
C ARG A 238 13.90 7.04 -7.44
N CYS A 239 13.23 8.10 -6.99
CA CYS A 239 12.10 8.07 -6.10
C CYS A 239 10.91 8.67 -6.84
N VAL A 240 9.77 7.98 -6.86
CA VAL A 240 8.54 8.43 -7.50
C VAL A 240 7.43 8.45 -6.46
N GLU A 241 6.70 9.56 -6.42
CA GLU A 241 5.57 9.78 -5.49
C GLU A 241 4.29 10.02 -6.32
N PRO A 242 3.66 8.93 -6.82
CA PRO A 242 2.47 9.06 -7.65
C PRO A 242 1.32 9.65 -6.85
N ARG A 243 0.58 10.54 -7.51
CA ARG A 243 -0.49 11.30 -6.87
C ARG A 243 -1.85 10.64 -7.08
N ILE A 244 -2.72 10.78 -6.10
CA ILE A 244 -4.11 10.31 -6.16
C ILE A 244 -4.84 11.11 -7.26
N GLY A 245 -5.22 10.42 -8.32
CA GLY A 245 -6.01 10.96 -9.43
C GLY A 245 -7.49 10.67 -9.26
N ALA A 246 -8.29 11.11 -10.24
CA ALA A 246 -9.75 10.95 -10.22
C ALA A 246 -10.19 9.47 -10.17
N GLU A 247 -9.46 8.56 -10.83
CA GLU A 247 -9.77 7.13 -10.81
C GLU A 247 -9.62 6.53 -9.41
N ALA A 248 -8.49 6.78 -8.74
CA ALA A 248 -8.26 6.32 -7.37
C ALA A 248 -9.23 6.99 -6.38
N LEU A 249 -9.54 8.27 -6.58
CA LEU A 249 -10.53 8.98 -5.79
C LEU A 249 -11.93 8.33 -5.90
N ALA A 250 -12.35 7.90 -7.08
CA ALA A 250 -13.63 7.24 -7.30
C ALA A 250 -13.76 5.91 -6.53
N THR A 251 -12.66 5.27 -6.18
CA THR A 251 -12.66 4.03 -5.39
C THR A 251 -12.91 4.24 -3.90
N GLN A 252 -12.88 5.48 -3.40
CA GLN A 252 -13.16 5.85 -2.00
C GLN A 252 -14.68 5.83 -1.71
N ARG A 253 -15.29 4.66 -1.90
CA ARG A 253 -16.76 4.50 -1.95
C ARG A 253 -17.45 5.00 -0.69
N LEU A 254 -16.94 4.62 0.50
CA LEU A 254 -17.58 5.00 1.76
C LEU A 254 -17.51 6.52 1.97
N ALA A 255 -16.33 7.12 1.81
CA ALA A 255 -16.15 8.56 1.96
C ALA A 255 -16.99 9.36 0.95
N ASN A 256 -16.95 8.93 -0.33
CA ASN A 256 -17.72 9.58 -1.40
C ASN A 256 -19.24 9.48 -1.23
N ALA A 257 -19.73 8.45 -0.51
CA ALA A 257 -21.17 8.30 -0.24
C ALA A 257 -21.71 9.36 0.75
N PHE A 258 -20.85 9.92 1.60
CA PHE A 258 -21.26 10.84 2.67
C PHE A 258 -20.66 12.24 2.53
N VAL A 259 -19.37 12.35 2.16
CA VAL A 259 -18.63 13.62 2.10
C VAL A 259 -17.75 13.71 0.84
N PRO A 260 -18.35 13.65 -0.37
CA PRO A 260 -17.60 13.59 -1.63
C PRO A 260 -16.68 14.80 -1.84
N ASP A 261 -17.15 16.00 -1.50
CA ASP A 261 -16.38 17.24 -1.67
C ASP A 261 -15.17 17.27 -0.74
N ALA A 262 -15.37 16.87 0.53
CA ALA A 262 -14.25 16.76 1.47
C ALA A 262 -13.27 15.66 1.07
N THR A 263 -13.76 14.53 0.56
CA THR A 263 -12.93 13.44 0.05
C THR A 263 -12.04 13.92 -1.10
N ALA A 264 -12.63 14.65 -2.05
CA ALA A 264 -11.86 15.25 -3.15
C ALA A 264 -10.85 16.28 -2.62
N ALA A 265 -11.27 17.20 -1.77
CA ALA A 265 -10.40 18.22 -1.18
C ALA A 265 -9.26 17.61 -0.36
N ALA A 266 -9.51 16.55 0.40
CA ALA A 266 -8.49 15.90 1.21
C ALA A 266 -7.47 15.11 0.38
N LEU A 267 -7.90 14.43 -0.68
CA LEU A 267 -7.11 13.38 -1.32
C LEU A 267 -6.60 13.71 -2.72
N LEU A 268 -7.38 14.45 -3.55
CA LEU A 268 -7.01 14.69 -4.95
C LEU A 268 -5.66 15.42 -5.04
N GLY A 269 -4.73 14.84 -5.83
CA GLY A 269 -3.38 15.38 -6.00
C GLY A 269 -2.45 15.17 -4.80
N ALA A 270 -2.91 14.58 -3.69
CA ALA A 270 -2.02 14.14 -2.61
C ALA A 270 -1.15 12.95 -3.06
N PRO A 271 0.10 12.80 -2.55
CA PRO A 271 0.88 11.61 -2.83
C PRO A 271 0.22 10.39 -2.18
N GLY A 272 0.01 9.32 -2.97
CA GLY A 272 -0.69 8.11 -2.50
C GLY A 272 0.24 6.94 -2.24
N ALA A 273 1.33 6.84 -3.00
CA ALA A 273 2.32 5.78 -2.88
C ALA A 273 3.73 6.35 -2.96
N LEU A 274 4.69 5.55 -2.52
CA LEU A 274 6.13 5.82 -2.60
C LEU A 274 6.77 4.67 -3.38
N VAL A 275 7.47 4.98 -4.48
CA VAL A 275 8.12 3.99 -5.34
C VAL A 275 9.61 4.29 -5.42
N TRP A 276 10.43 3.31 -5.11
CA TRP A 276 11.88 3.36 -5.17
C TRP A 276 12.43 2.48 -6.29
N ASP A 277 13.31 3.04 -7.06
CA ASP A 277 14.11 2.36 -8.07
C ASP A 277 15.58 2.41 -7.64
N LEU A 278 16.14 1.25 -7.34
CA LEU A 278 17.44 1.08 -6.70
C LEU A 278 18.36 0.21 -7.56
N ALA A 279 19.67 0.43 -7.45
CA ALA A 279 20.70 -0.44 -8.00
C ALA A 279 21.58 -0.99 -6.89
N ARG A 280 21.91 -2.29 -6.92
CA ARG A 280 22.90 -2.87 -6.02
C ARG A 280 24.33 -2.50 -6.48
N ARG A 281 25.14 -1.98 -5.56
CA ARG A 281 26.58 -1.76 -5.74
C ARG A 281 27.33 -3.05 -6.02
#